data_f574f6ba94a29abd4d6cddc562910682
#
_entry.id   f574f6ba94a29abd4d6cddc562910682
#
_cell.length_a   1.000
_cell.length_b   1.000
_cell.length_c   1.000
_cell.angle_alpha   90.00
_cell.angle_beta   90.00
_cell.angle_gamma   90.00
#
_symmetry.space_group_name_H-M   'P 1'
#
loop_
_entity.id
_entity.type
_entity.pdbx_description
1 polymer ?
#
loop_
_entity_poly.entity_id
_entity_poly.type
_entity_poly.pdbx_seq_one_letter_code
_entity_poly.pdbx_strand_id
1 'polypeptide(L)'
;MKNNVEKKHHPRLLGEYLSCSRGSIRVAMQKKHEAKALGNKQKRIGEILVELDVIKEEDLRNALRQQRADRIGLCPVFESLSRTELIGIGNYFSEVSLTADNQFIFEGKNDPTLYILVGGKLEVFTKDHDGNEIHIAFVNPIEPIGEMGYFQDGIKTASVRTVIPTELLSSGYKNLTHYFEHVPHVAHAFLSVINRRQAETIQRIKEAENQH
;
A
#
# COMPACT_ATOMS: atom_id res chain seq x y z
N MET A 1 24.75 18.73 20.49
CA MET A 1 23.52 17.94 20.32
C MET A 1 22.83 18.44 19.05
N LYS A 2 22.97 17.70 17.94
CA LYS A 2 22.33 18.07 16.66
C LYS A 2 21.00 17.39 16.60
N ASN A 3 19.91 18.18 16.58
CA ASN A 3 18.55 17.73 16.36
C ASN A 3 18.49 17.03 14.99
N ASN A 4 18.44 15.72 15.00
CA ASN A 4 18.09 14.92 13.81
C ASN A 4 16.58 14.99 13.67
N VAL A 5 16.08 16.00 12.94
CA VAL A 5 14.70 16.06 12.51
C VAL A 5 14.55 14.96 11.48
N GLU A 6 13.93 13.86 11.87
CA GLU A 6 13.47 12.82 10.95
C GLU A 6 12.66 13.48 9.84
N LYS A 7 13.26 13.59 8.67
CA LYS A 7 12.52 13.93 7.44
C LYS A 7 11.55 12.78 7.18
N LYS A 8 10.30 12.93 7.58
CA LYS A 8 9.20 12.06 7.13
C LYS A 8 9.22 12.09 5.60
N HIS A 9 9.71 11.02 5.00
CA HIS A 9 9.72 10.87 3.56
C HIS A 9 8.27 10.62 3.12
N HIS A 10 7.60 11.67 2.67
CA HIS A 10 6.30 11.52 2.01
C HIS A 10 6.52 10.97 0.60
N PRO A 11 5.70 10.01 0.14
CA PRO A 11 5.78 9.52 -1.23
C PRO A 11 5.57 10.67 -2.20
N ARG A 12 6.48 10.82 -3.16
CA ARG A 12 6.40 11.86 -4.19
C ARG A 12 5.14 11.70 -5.04
N LEU A 13 4.58 12.83 -5.47
CA LEU A 13 3.44 12.83 -6.38
C LEU A 13 3.90 12.49 -7.81
N LEU A 14 3.02 11.91 -8.64
CA LEU A 14 3.34 11.52 -10.01
C LEU A 14 3.93 12.68 -10.83
N GLY A 15 3.41 13.89 -10.63
CA GLY A 15 3.91 15.08 -11.32
C GLY A 15 5.39 15.43 -11.05
N GLU A 16 5.98 14.89 -9.99
CA GLU A 16 7.41 15.09 -9.68
C GLU A 16 8.34 14.16 -10.47
N TYR A 17 7.77 13.14 -11.12
CA TYR A 17 8.48 12.21 -12.01
C TYR A 17 8.26 12.52 -13.49
N LEU A 18 7.34 13.44 -13.80
CA LEU A 18 7.00 13.81 -15.16
C LEU A 18 7.73 15.10 -15.56
N SER A 19 8.35 15.09 -16.74
CA SER A 19 8.97 16.28 -17.33
C SER A 19 7.92 17.17 -18.00
N CYS A 20 6.95 17.68 -17.21
CA CYS A 20 5.91 18.56 -17.70
C CYS A 20 5.71 19.79 -16.80
N SER A 21 5.13 20.86 -17.34
CA SER A 21 4.91 22.10 -16.59
C SER A 21 3.82 21.93 -15.52
N ARG A 22 3.92 22.70 -14.43
CA ARG A 22 2.85 22.80 -13.43
C ARG A 22 1.53 23.27 -14.05
N GLY A 23 1.60 24.10 -15.10
CA GLY A 23 0.42 24.56 -15.85
C GLY A 23 -0.30 23.39 -16.52
N SER A 24 0.42 22.51 -17.19
CA SER A 24 -0.14 21.32 -17.83
C SER A 24 -0.81 20.37 -16.82
N ILE A 25 -0.19 20.18 -15.65
CA ILE A 25 -0.78 19.38 -14.57
C ILE A 25 -2.09 20.01 -14.08
N ARG A 26 -2.14 21.35 -13.94
CA ARG A 26 -3.35 22.08 -13.54
C ARG A 26 -4.48 21.89 -14.55
N VAL A 27 -4.19 21.99 -15.84
CA VAL A 27 -5.18 21.74 -16.92
C VAL A 27 -5.71 20.32 -16.86
N ALA A 28 -4.84 19.31 -16.68
CA ALA A 28 -5.26 17.92 -16.54
C ALA A 28 -6.13 17.69 -15.29
N MET A 29 -5.80 18.35 -14.17
CA MET A 29 -6.63 18.30 -12.96
C MET A 29 -8.01 18.92 -13.18
N GLN A 30 -8.08 20.05 -13.85
CA GLN A 30 -9.36 20.70 -14.17
C GLN A 30 -10.23 19.80 -15.04
N LYS A 31 -9.68 19.21 -16.13
CA LYS A 31 -10.41 18.23 -16.97
C LYS A 31 -10.92 17.02 -16.17
N LYS A 32 -10.12 16.53 -15.22
CA LYS A 32 -10.54 15.45 -14.33
C LYS A 32 -11.73 15.85 -13.46
N HIS A 33 -11.74 17.07 -12.92
CA HIS A 33 -12.86 17.60 -12.12
C HIS A 33 -14.13 17.78 -12.98
N GLU A 34 -14.00 18.31 -14.17
CA GLU A 34 -15.11 18.48 -15.12
C GLU A 34 -15.72 17.13 -15.50
N ALA A 35 -14.90 16.13 -15.84
CA ALA A 35 -15.36 14.78 -16.14
C ALA A 35 -16.10 14.14 -14.96
N LYS A 36 -15.63 14.37 -13.72
CA LYS A 36 -16.31 13.91 -12.50
C LYS A 36 -17.68 14.56 -12.33
N ALA A 37 -17.78 15.86 -12.56
CA ALA A 37 -19.03 16.61 -12.44
C ALA A 37 -20.09 16.14 -13.45
N LEU A 38 -19.63 15.66 -14.63
CA LEU A 38 -20.48 15.12 -15.69
C LEU A 38 -20.82 13.61 -15.51
N GLY A 39 -20.38 12.97 -14.41
CA GLY A 39 -20.62 11.55 -14.16
C GLY A 39 -19.84 10.59 -15.06
N ASN A 40 -18.85 11.08 -15.80
CA ASN A 40 -18.02 10.27 -16.69
C ASN A 40 -17.02 9.42 -15.91
N LYS A 41 -16.60 8.27 -16.52
CA LYS A 41 -15.53 7.43 -15.96
C LYS A 41 -14.26 8.25 -15.71
N GLN A 42 -13.80 8.28 -14.46
CA GLN A 42 -12.65 9.08 -14.07
C GLN A 42 -11.36 8.48 -14.65
N LYS A 43 -10.70 9.22 -15.53
CA LYS A 43 -9.35 8.94 -15.98
C LYS A 43 -8.33 9.40 -14.94
N ARG A 44 -7.20 8.73 -14.87
CA ARG A 44 -6.07 9.18 -14.05
C ARG A 44 -5.39 10.39 -14.69
N ILE A 45 -4.78 11.28 -13.89
CA ILE A 45 -4.13 12.51 -14.38
C ILE A 45 -3.09 12.22 -15.46
N GLY A 46 -2.29 11.15 -15.31
CA GLY A 46 -1.30 10.74 -16.29
C GLY A 46 -1.90 10.41 -17.65
N GLU A 47 -3.04 9.70 -17.67
CA GLU A 47 -3.76 9.37 -18.92
C GLU A 47 -4.27 10.64 -19.61
N ILE A 48 -4.78 11.61 -18.84
CA ILE A 48 -5.23 12.89 -19.39
C ILE A 48 -4.06 13.69 -19.98
N LEU A 49 -2.87 13.66 -19.35
CA LEU A 49 -1.67 14.33 -19.87
C LEU A 49 -1.20 13.72 -21.20
N VAL A 50 -1.31 12.39 -21.35
CA VAL A 50 -1.02 11.71 -22.64
C VAL A 50 -2.05 12.10 -23.71
N GLU A 51 -3.34 12.11 -23.38
CA GLU A 51 -4.41 12.54 -24.31
C GLU A 51 -4.30 14.00 -24.74
N LEU A 52 -3.65 14.83 -23.94
CA LEU A 52 -3.36 16.23 -24.27
C LEU A 52 -2.04 16.42 -25.02
N ASP A 53 -1.36 15.32 -25.42
CA ASP A 53 -0.03 15.34 -26.04
C ASP A 53 1.03 16.11 -25.22
N VAL A 54 0.84 16.25 -23.90
CA VAL A 54 1.77 16.92 -23.00
C VAL A 54 2.96 16.02 -22.67
N ILE A 55 2.72 14.72 -22.56
CA ILE A 55 3.74 13.68 -22.34
C ILE A 55 3.46 12.48 -23.22
N LYS A 56 4.51 11.72 -23.54
CA LYS A 56 4.36 10.43 -24.23
C LYS A 56 3.93 9.34 -23.27
N GLU A 57 3.28 8.31 -23.78
CA GLU A 57 2.88 7.14 -23.00
C GLU A 57 4.08 6.44 -22.34
N GLU A 58 5.23 6.42 -23.01
CA GLU A 58 6.47 5.88 -22.48
C GLU A 58 6.96 6.67 -21.27
N ASP A 59 6.90 8.00 -21.30
CA ASP A 59 7.27 8.86 -20.18
C ASP A 59 6.36 8.60 -18.97
N LEU A 60 5.05 8.43 -19.22
CA LEU A 60 4.10 8.06 -18.18
C LEU A 60 4.44 6.70 -17.54
N ARG A 61 4.71 5.68 -18.38
CA ARG A 61 5.08 4.34 -17.89
C ARG A 61 6.36 4.39 -17.04
N ASN A 62 7.36 5.13 -17.48
CA ASN A 62 8.61 5.30 -16.75
C ASN A 62 8.39 6.04 -15.42
N ALA A 63 7.60 7.11 -15.41
CA ALA A 63 7.26 7.86 -14.20
C ALA A 63 6.51 7.00 -13.18
N LEU A 64 5.52 6.23 -13.61
CA LEU A 64 4.77 5.30 -12.76
C LEU A 64 5.67 4.20 -12.17
N ARG A 65 6.60 3.64 -12.99
CA ARG A 65 7.60 2.67 -12.52
C ARG A 65 8.49 3.27 -11.43
N GLN A 66 8.99 4.48 -11.64
CA GLN A 66 9.83 5.19 -10.68
C GLN A 66 9.08 5.48 -9.37
N GLN A 67 7.86 6.00 -9.48
CA GLN A 67 7.00 6.29 -8.33
C GLN A 67 6.71 5.03 -7.51
N ARG A 68 6.40 3.92 -8.17
CA ARG A 68 6.13 2.65 -7.52
C ARG A 68 7.35 2.13 -6.77
N ALA A 69 8.53 2.19 -7.39
CA ALA A 69 9.79 1.80 -6.74
C ALA A 69 10.07 2.64 -5.48
N ASP A 70 9.85 3.96 -5.53
CA ASP A 70 10.03 4.83 -4.37
C ASP A 70 9.03 4.51 -3.25
N ARG A 71 7.76 4.25 -3.59
CA ARG A 71 6.73 3.86 -2.62
C ARG A 71 7.06 2.52 -1.93
N ILE A 72 7.52 1.53 -2.70
CA ILE A 72 7.95 0.24 -2.14
C ILE A 72 9.18 0.42 -1.24
N GLY A 73 10.15 1.22 -1.64
CA GLY A 73 11.36 1.50 -0.86
C GLY A 73 11.12 2.26 0.46
N LEU A 74 9.96 2.87 0.63
CA LEU A 74 9.56 3.46 1.91
C LEU A 74 8.95 2.44 2.87
N CYS A 75 8.57 1.25 2.38
CA CYS A 75 8.04 0.18 3.22
C CYS A 75 9.18 -0.48 4.00
N PRO A 76 9.07 -0.64 5.34
CA PRO A 76 10.13 -1.20 6.18
C PRO A 76 10.67 -2.55 5.72
N VAL A 77 9.83 -3.36 5.06
CA VAL A 77 10.24 -4.67 4.53
C VAL A 77 11.23 -4.54 3.37
N PHE A 78 11.13 -3.48 2.56
CA PHE A 78 11.87 -3.32 1.32
C PHE A 78 12.85 -2.14 1.32
N GLU A 79 12.96 -1.39 2.43
CA GLU A 79 13.77 -0.16 2.53
C GLU A 79 15.26 -0.37 2.25
N SER A 80 15.75 -1.60 2.47
CA SER A 80 17.15 -1.97 2.27
C SER A 80 17.50 -2.37 0.83
N LEU A 81 16.51 -2.50 -0.05
CA LEU A 81 16.72 -2.83 -1.46
C LEU A 81 17.34 -1.65 -2.22
N SER A 82 18.28 -1.96 -3.10
CA SER A 82 18.83 -0.98 -4.03
C SER A 82 17.78 -0.47 -5.00
N ARG A 83 18.05 0.69 -5.61
CA ARG A 83 17.16 1.29 -6.61
C ARG A 83 16.80 0.33 -7.76
N THR A 84 17.76 -0.44 -8.23
CA THR A 84 17.57 -1.42 -9.32
C THR A 84 16.64 -2.55 -8.89
N GLU A 85 16.82 -3.07 -7.67
CA GLU A 85 15.95 -4.10 -7.10
C GLU A 85 14.53 -3.58 -6.87
N LEU A 86 14.37 -2.34 -6.37
CA LEU A 86 13.07 -1.70 -6.19
C LEU A 86 12.32 -1.52 -7.51
N ILE A 87 13.00 -1.15 -8.58
CA ILE A 87 12.42 -1.08 -9.92
C ILE A 87 12.01 -2.49 -10.41
N GLY A 88 12.84 -3.49 -10.14
CA GLY A 88 12.57 -4.89 -10.50
C GLY A 88 11.35 -5.44 -9.78
N ILE A 89 11.33 -5.38 -8.45
CA ILE A 89 10.21 -5.87 -7.63
C ILE A 89 8.92 -5.08 -7.92
N GLY A 90 9.02 -3.79 -8.26
CA GLY A 90 7.91 -2.93 -8.59
C GLY A 90 7.08 -3.44 -9.78
N ASN A 91 7.64 -4.27 -10.65
CA ASN A 91 6.90 -4.87 -11.77
C ASN A 91 5.89 -5.94 -11.30
N TYR A 92 6.05 -6.47 -10.10
CA TYR A 92 5.14 -7.45 -9.49
C TYR A 92 3.99 -6.82 -8.72
N PHE A 93 4.03 -5.50 -8.51
CA PHE A 93 2.99 -4.78 -7.78
C PHE A 93 1.99 -4.10 -8.72
N SER A 94 0.73 -4.20 -8.38
CA SER A 94 -0.40 -3.50 -9.03
C SER A 94 -0.97 -2.44 -8.10
N GLU A 95 -1.47 -1.35 -8.66
CA GLU A 95 -2.12 -0.28 -7.91
C GLU A 95 -3.60 -0.61 -7.69
N VAL A 96 -4.06 -0.46 -6.45
CA VAL A 96 -5.45 -0.67 -6.03
C VAL A 96 -5.95 0.59 -5.35
N SER A 97 -7.10 1.10 -5.79
CA SER A 97 -7.78 2.24 -5.16
C SER A 97 -9.13 1.77 -4.62
N LEU A 98 -9.38 2.02 -3.35
CA LEU A 98 -10.60 1.62 -2.65
C LEU A 98 -11.30 2.87 -2.10
N THR A 99 -12.64 2.84 -2.10
CA THR A 99 -13.46 3.85 -1.42
C THR A 99 -13.36 3.69 0.10
N ALA A 100 -13.87 4.64 0.88
CA ALA A 100 -14.05 4.47 2.32
C ALA A 100 -15.01 3.30 2.62
N ASP A 101 -14.89 2.75 3.83
CA ASP A 101 -15.73 1.67 4.36
C ASP A 101 -15.78 0.41 3.49
N ASN A 102 -14.69 0.12 2.79
CA ASN A 102 -14.57 -1.06 1.93
C ASN A 102 -13.74 -2.14 2.64
N GLN A 103 -14.36 -3.26 2.99
CA GLN A 103 -13.64 -4.44 3.47
C GLN A 103 -13.09 -5.22 2.27
N PHE A 104 -11.76 -5.42 2.25
CA PHE A 104 -11.08 -6.08 1.14
C PHE A 104 -10.24 -7.29 1.57
N ILE A 105 -9.94 -7.44 2.87
CA ILE A 105 -9.37 -8.65 3.46
C ILE A 105 -10.41 -9.21 4.43
N PHE A 106 -10.62 -10.53 4.34
CA PHE A 106 -11.57 -11.27 5.15
C PHE A 106 -10.84 -12.35 5.94
N GLU A 107 -10.94 -12.32 7.26
CA GLU A 107 -10.39 -13.33 8.16
C GLU A 107 -10.82 -14.75 7.75
N GLY A 108 -9.91 -15.72 7.84
CA GLY A 108 -10.13 -17.11 7.47
C GLY A 108 -10.22 -17.38 5.96
N LYS A 109 -10.20 -16.36 5.10
CA LYS A 109 -10.20 -16.55 3.64
C LYS A 109 -8.79 -16.72 3.11
N ASN A 110 -8.66 -17.56 2.08
CA ASN A 110 -7.42 -17.68 1.34
C ASN A 110 -7.27 -16.51 0.36
N ASP A 111 -6.30 -15.67 0.63
CA ASP A 111 -5.88 -14.56 -0.21
C ASP A 111 -4.34 -14.42 -0.11
N PRO A 112 -3.56 -15.09 -0.98
CA PRO A 112 -2.10 -15.09 -0.93
C PRO A 112 -1.51 -13.79 -1.46
N THR A 113 -1.97 -12.65 -0.97
CA THR A 113 -1.59 -11.31 -1.41
C THR A 113 -1.01 -10.49 -0.28
N LEU A 114 0.15 -9.84 -0.54
CA LEU A 114 0.69 -8.75 0.26
C LEU A 114 0.20 -7.42 -0.32
N TYR A 115 -0.23 -6.54 0.56
CA TYR A 115 -0.54 -5.16 0.24
C TYR A 115 0.45 -4.21 0.92
N ILE A 116 0.72 -3.06 0.31
CA ILE A 116 1.43 -1.94 0.94
C ILE A 116 0.46 -0.76 0.94
N LEU A 117 0.15 -0.23 2.11
CA LEU A 117 -0.68 0.97 2.25
C LEU A 117 0.13 2.20 1.82
N VAL A 118 -0.26 2.83 0.71
CA VAL A 118 0.42 3.99 0.14
C VAL A 118 -0.18 5.29 0.62
N GLY A 119 -1.50 5.33 0.71
CA GLY A 119 -2.25 6.50 1.16
C GLY A 119 -3.60 6.08 1.72
N GLY A 120 -4.14 6.86 2.64
CA GLY A 120 -5.39 6.52 3.32
C GLY A 120 -5.19 6.04 4.75
N LYS A 121 -6.14 5.26 5.26
CA LYS A 121 -6.12 4.66 6.60
C LYS A 121 -6.91 3.37 6.58
N LEU A 122 -6.35 2.34 7.20
CA LEU A 122 -7.00 1.04 7.34
C LEU A 122 -7.34 0.74 8.80
N GLU A 123 -8.37 -0.05 8.99
CA GLU A 123 -8.71 -0.68 10.26
C GLU A 123 -8.55 -2.18 10.12
N VAL A 124 -7.81 -2.77 11.06
CA VAL A 124 -7.64 -4.21 11.24
C VAL A 124 -8.52 -4.66 12.39
N PHE A 125 -9.32 -5.69 12.19
CA PHE A 125 -10.22 -6.23 13.20
C PHE A 125 -10.38 -7.75 13.05
N THR A 126 -10.77 -8.39 14.12
CA THR A 126 -11.13 -9.82 14.16
C THR A 126 -12.51 -9.98 14.80
N LYS A 127 -13.00 -11.20 14.94
CA LYS A 127 -14.26 -11.50 15.64
C LYS A 127 -14.00 -12.39 16.85
N ASP A 128 -14.73 -12.13 17.93
CA ASP A 128 -14.79 -13.03 19.08
C ASP A 128 -15.67 -14.26 18.78
N HIS A 129 -15.81 -15.16 19.77
CA HIS A 129 -16.63 -16.36 19.67
C HIS A 129 -18.13 -16.06 19.47
N ASP A 130 -18.60 -14.90 19.90
CA ASP A 130 -19.98 -14.43 19.75
C ASP A 130 -20.21 -13.69 18.44
N GLY A 131 -19.17 -13.45 17.64
CA GLY A 131 -19.21 -12.77 16.36
C GLY A 131 -19.08 -11.26 16.44
N ASN A 132 -18.79 -10.68 17.61
CA ASN A 132 -18.56 -9.25 17.77
C ASN A 132 -17.18 -8.86 17.23
N GLU A 133 -17.10 -7.66 16.64
CA GLU A 133 -15.84 -7.15 16.11
C GLU A 133 -14.92 -6.67 17.24
N ILE A 134 -13.70 -7.19 17.28
CA ILE A 134 -12.60 -6.72 18.12
C ILE A 134 -11.66 -5.88 17.27
N HIS A 135 -11.55 -4.58 17.56
CA HIS A 135 -10.59 -3.70 16.92
C HIS A 135 -9.16 -4.08 17.36
N ILE A 136 -8.30 -4.38 16.39
CA ILE A 136 -6.88 -4.68 16.61
C ILE A 136 -6.04 -3.42 16.50
N ALA A 137 -6.06 -2.75 15.32
CA ALA A 137 -5.23 -1.59 15.06
C ALA A 137 -5.76 -0.73 13.92
N PHE A 138 -5.40 0.55 13.95
CA PHE A 138 -5.37 1.38 12.75
C PHE A 138 -3.99 1.32 12.11
N VAL A 139 -3.96 1.23 10.78
CA VAL A 139 -2.73 1.23 9.98
C VAL A 139 -2.65 2.50 9.16
N ASN A 140 -1.49 3.14 9.21
CA ASN A 140 -1.16 4.35 8.47
C ASN A 140 -0.10 4.06 7.38
N PRO A 141 0.05 4.91 6.36
CA PRO A 141 1.13 4.80 5.39
C PRO A 141 2.52 4.96 6.05
N ILE A 142 3.56 4.26 5.67
CA ILE A 142 3.61 3.22 4.63
C ILE A 142 3.88 1.92 5.37
N GLU A 143 2.92 1.02 5.40
CA GLU A 143 3.07 -0.26 6.08
C GLU A 143 2.56 -1.42 5.21
N PRO A 144 3.14 -2.63 5.35
CA PRO A 144 2.64 -3.84 4.70
C PRO A 144 1.38 -4.34 5.42
N ILE A 145 0.47 -4.99 4.68
CA ILE A 145 -0.77 -5.59 5.16
C ILE A 145 -0.94 -6.96 4.52
N GLY A 146 -1.44 -7.91 5.30
CA GLY A 146 -1.67 -9.30 4.87
C GLY A 146 -0.41 -10.15 4.96
N GLU A 147 0.67 -9.65 5.54
CA GLU A 147 1.96 -10.33 5.72
C GLU A 147 1.85 -11.59 6.59
N MET A 148 0.95 -11.57 7.59
CA MET A 148 0.79 -12.71 8.52
C MET A 148 0.29 -13.98 7.83
N GLY A 149 -0.47 -13.85 6.76
CA GLY A 149 -0.95 -15.00 5.97
C GLY A 149 0.14 -15.72 5.18
N TYR A 150 1.35 -15.15 5.05
CA TYR A 150 2.43 -15.76 4.26
C TYR A 150 2.80 -17.15 4.75
N PHE A 151 2.94 -17.34 6.07
CA PHE A 151 3.26 -18.63 6.69
C PHE A 151 2.04 -19.50 7.01
N GLN A 152 0.85 -19.10 6.55
CA GLN A 152 -0.42 -19.80 6.74
C GLN A 152 -1.09 -20.13 5.41
N ASP A 153 -0.30 -20.46 4.40
CA ASP A 153 -0.76 -20.83 3.06
C ASP A 153 -1.74 -19.79 2.45
N GLY A 154 -1.58 -18.54 2.78
CA GLY A 154 -2.42 -17.45 2.30
C GLY A 154 -3.69 -17.20 3.13
N ILE A 155 -3.92 -17.95 4.19
CA ILE A 155 -5.08 -17.72 5.07
C ILE A 155 -4.90 -16.43 5.86
N LYS A 156 -5.85 -15.53 5.75
CA LYS A 156 -5.84 -14.24 6.46
C LYS A 156 -6.21 -14.43 7.93
N THR A 157 -5.41 -13.84 8.81
CA THR A 157 -5.56 -13.95 10.27
C THR A 157 -6.44 -12.87 10.90
N ALA A 158 -6.83 -11.87 10.12
CA ALA A 158 -7.72 -10.78 10.51
C ALA A 158 -8.42 -10.20 9.28
N SER A 159 -9.49 -9.48 9.51
CA SER A 159 -10.18 -8.68 8.51
C SER A 159 -9.60 -7.28 8.42
N VAL A 160 -9.65 -6.66 7.23
CA VAL A 160 -9.19 -5.28 7.02
C VAL A 160 -10.19 -4.52 6.16
N ARG A 161 -10.53 -3.30 6.62
CA ARG A 161 -11.35 -2.35 5.87
C ARG A 161 -10.70 -0.97 5.79
N THR A 162 -11.06 -0.21 4.78
CA THR A 162 -10.66 1.18 4.62
C THR A 162 -11.49 2.08 5.53
N VAL A 163 -10.85 3.03 6.21
CA VAL A 163 -11.54 4.07 7.01
C VAL A 163 -11.86 5.29 6.15
N ILE A 164 -10.97 5.62 5.23
CA ILE A 164 -11.08 6.70 4.26
C ILE A 164 -10.69 6.18 2.88
N PRO A 165 -10.94 6.93 1.79
CA PRO A 165 -10.44 6.51 0.46
C PRO A 165 -8.95 6.19 0.51
N THR A 166 -8.57 5.03 -0.02
CA THR A 166 -7.26 4.41 0.23
C THR A 166 -6.61 3.96 -1.07
N GLU A 167 -5.30 4.15 -1.15
CA GLU A 167 -4.45 3.64 -2.22
C GLU A 167 -3.49 2.59 -1.68
N LEU A 168 -3.42 1.45 -2.37
CA LEU A 168 -2.58 0.30 -2.04
C LEU A 168 -1.73 -0.09 -3.24
N LEU A 169 -0.61 -0.74 -2.96
CA LEU A 169 0.10 -1.60 -3.90
C LEU A 169 -0.15 -3.05 -3.48
N SER A 170 -0.46 -3.95 -4.42
CA SER A 170 -0.74 -5.36 -4.16
C SER A 170 0.16 -6.27 -4.97
N SER A 171 0.65 -7.34 -4.38
CA SER A 171 1.41 -8.40 -5.06
C SER A 171 1.12 -9.76 -4.45
N GLY A 172 0.96 -10.79 -5.30
CA GLY A 172 0.84 -12.15 -4.82
C GLY A 172 2.14 -12.64 -4.16
N TYR A 173 2.04 -13.42 -3.09
CA TYR A 173 3.19 -13.95 -2.35
C TYR A 173 4.20 -14.67 -3.24
N LYS A 174 3.73 -15.48 -4.20
CA LYS A 174 4.58 -16.21 -5.16
C LYS A 174 5.60 -15.32 -5.91
N ASN A 175 5.25 -14.07 -6.13
CA ASN A 175 6.12 -13.10 -6.80
C ASN A 175 7.20 -12.53 -5.85
N LEU A 176 6.99 -12.66 -4.55
CA LEU A 176 7.81 -12.07 -3.49
C LEU A 176 8.63 -13.13 -2.73
N THR A 177 8.36 -14.42 -2.93
CA THR A 177 9.00 -15.55 -2.25
C THR A 177 10.53 -15.45 -2.30
N HIS A 178 11.12 -15.14 -3.47
CA HIS A 178 12.56 -14.96 -3.59
C HIS A 178 13.11 -13.93 -2.60
N TYR A 179 12.42 -12.81 -2.43
CA TYR A 179 12.86 -11.74 -1.52
C TYR A 179 12.71 -12.14 -0.06
N PHE A 180 11.62 -12.82 0.29
CA PHE A 180 11.33 -13.24 1.67
C PHE A 180 12.18 -14.42 2.15
N GLU A 181 12.68 -15.25 1.25
CA GLU A 181 13.40 -16.47 1.59
C GLU A 181 14.89 -16.39 1.27
N HIS A 182 15.30 -15.61 0.27
CA HIS A 182 16.67 -15.64 -0.24
C HIS A 182 17.40 -14.28 -0.15
N VAL A 183 16.71 -13.19 0.25
CA VAL A 183 17.35 -11.88 0.49
C VAL A 183 17.40 -11.61 1.99
N PRO A 184 18.52 -11.88 2.70
CA PRO A 184 18.54 -11.98 4.16
C PRO A 184 18.00 -10.76 4.92
N HIS A 185 18.34 -9.55 4.46
CA HIS A 185 17.87 -8.33 5.11
C HIS A 185 16.36 -8.06 4.89
N VAL A 186 15.82 -8.46 3.73
CA VAL A 186 14.37 -8.40 3.49
C VAL A 186 13.64 -9.45 4.32
N ALA A 187 14.16 -10.69 4.35
CA ALA A 187 13.62 -11.77 5.18
C ALA A 187 13.56 -11.37 6.66
N HIS A 188 14.65 -10.80 7.19
CA HIS A 188 14.71 -10.32 8.57
C HIS A 188 13.69 -9.20 8.85
N ALA A 189 13.60 -8.19 7.98
CA ALA A 189 12.66 -7.10 8.12
C ALA A 189 11.19 -7.61 8.05
N PHE A 190 10.91 -8.54 7.13
CA PHE A 190 9.60 -9.16 6.98
C PHE A 190 9.18 -9.94 8.24
N LEU A 191 10.06 -10.79 8.78
CA LEU A 191 9.83 -11.52 10.02
C LEU A 191 9.65 -10.58 11.22
N SER A 192 10.39 -9.49 11.28
CA SER A 192 10.26 -8.49 12.35
C SER A 192 8.88 -7.83 12.35
N VAL A 193 8.33 -7.52 11.16
CA VAL A 193 6.96 -6.99 11.02
C VAL A 193 5.94 -8.02 11.49
N ILE A 194 6.06 -9.28 11.07
CA ILE A 194 5.13 -10.36 11.46
C ILE A 194 5.12 -10.55 12.98
N ASN A 195 6.31 -10.68 13.60
CA ASN A 195 6.43 -10.90 15.04
C ASN A 195 5.82 -9.74 15.85
N ARG A 196 6.08 -8.50 15.44
CA ARG A 196 5.48 -7.33 16.08
C ARG A 196 3.95 -7.38 16.01
N ARG A 197 3.39 -7.60 14.82
CA ARG A 197 1.95 -7.64 14.59
C ARG A 197 1.26 -8.80 15.32
N GLN A 198 1.91 -9.94 15.38
CA GLN A 198 1.41 -11.08 16.14
C GLN A 198 1.29 -10.76 17.63
N ALA A 199 2.32 -10.13 18.21
CA ALA A 199 2.30 -9.71 19.62
C ALA A 199 1.20 -8.68 19.89
N GLU A 200 1.06 -7.66 19.04
CA GLU A 200 0.01 -6.64 19.12
C GLU A 200 -1.39 -7.27 19.06
N THR A 201 -1.62 -8.21 18.13
CA THR A 201 -2.90 -8.91 17.98
C THR A 201 -3.25 -9.73 19.22
N ILE A 202 -2.31 -10.54 19.74
CA ILE A 202 -2.51 -11.36 20.94
C ILE A 202 -2.84 -10.47 22.14
N GLN A 203 -2.14 -9.34 22.29
CA GLN A 203 -2.39 -8.42 23.40
C GLN A 203 -3.80 -7.84 23.31
N ARG A 204 -4.24 -7.39 22.13
CA ARG A 204 -5.57 -6.81 21.94
C ARG A 204 -6.72 -7.80 22.21
N ILE A 205 -6.56 -9.04 21.76
CA ILE A 205 -7.55 -10.08 22.03
C ILE A 205 -7.68 -10.32 23.54
N LYS A 206 -6.57 -10.46 24.26
CA LYS A 206 -6.57 -10.63 25.73
C LYS A 206 -7.21 -9.45 26.46
N GLU A 207 -6.94 -8.22 26.01
CA GLU A 207 -7.54 -7.02 26.60
C GLU A 207 -9.07 -7.00 26.39
N ALA A 208 -9.55 -7.43 25.24
CA ALA A 208 -10.99 -7.52 24.94
C ALA A 208 -11.68 -8.62 25.78
N GLU A 209 -11.07 -9.80 25.92
CA GLU A 209 -11.60 -10.90 26.71
C GLU A 209 -11.70 -10.55 28.23
N ASN A 210 -10.80 -9.71 28.74
CA ASN A 210 -10.81 -9.30 30.14
C ASN A 210 -11.84 -8.18 30.47
N GLN A 211 -12.49 -7.60 29.43
CA GLN A 211 -13.50 -6.55 29.61
C GLN A 211 -14.95 -7.09 29.63
N HIS A 212 -15.10 -8.38 29.40
CA HIS A 212 -16.38 -9.10 29.46
C HIS A 212 -16.39 -10.05 30.64
#